data_8cc32a3ae74db5866ca80b733cf3db2f
#
_entry.id   8cc32a3ae74db5866ca80b733cf3db2f
#
_cell.length_a   1.000
_cell.length_b   1.000
_cell.length_c   1.000
_cell.angle_alpha   90.00
_cell.angle_beta   90.00
_cell.angle_gamma   90.00
#
_symmetry.space_group_name_H-M   'P 1'
#
loop_
_entity.id
_entity.type
_entity.pdbx_description
1 polymer ?
#
loop_
_entity_poly.entity_id
_entity_poly.type
_entity_poly.pdbx_seq_one_letter_code
_entity_poly.pdbx_strand_id
1 'polypeptide(L)'
;MNYIQQAYKGQRELWMFILTTVLVAGIFILNFVFYLFSEPGDLDAAYDMMKNWPKNFNLIVNLGLFVPLLGFLFVMVKFIHQRSILSLTTARPKVDYKRILFSFLMVCTFTIVTFSIGYYMDSSELIFQFNASKFALLFLISIILFPFQIGLEEYLFRGYLMQHIGVLVKNKWFPLIVTSVLFGIAHSANPEIGAIGFWKMMIFYVGTGLLLGIMTLMDDGLELALGFHLGNNLLASLLVTADWTALQTDAIFKSTADPSLSMLSEILLPVLIVYPIMLLILAKRYGWKNWMDRLFGKITEPQKEDYKIIE
;
A
#
# COMPACT_ATOMS: atom_id res chain seq x y z
N MET A 1 -5.15 -21.24 13.44
CA MET A 1 -5.92 -20.35 12.52
C MET A 1 -4.94 -19.64 11.60
N ASN A 2 -5.19 -19.63 10.26
CA ASN A 2 -4.43 -18.83 9.31
C ASN A 2 -4.84 -17.34 9.36
N TYR A 3 -4.19 -16.51 8.55
CA TYR A 3 -4.41 -15.07 8.57
C TYR A 3 -5.86 -14.64 8.28
N ILE A 4 -6.49 -15.20 7.24
CA ILE A 4 -7.90 -14.85 6.91
C ILE A 4 -8.84 -15.32 8.02
N GLN A 5 -8.60 -16.50 8.59
CA GLN A 5 -9.42 -17.04 9.69
C GLN A 5 -9.39 -16.16 10.95
N GLN A 6 -8.44 -15.23 11.10
CA GLN A 6 -8.43 -14.29 12.23
C GLN A 6 -9.72 -13.44 12.30
N ALA A 7 -10.45 -13.27 11.18
CA ALA A 7 -11.75 -12.61 11.18
C ALA A 7 -12.81 -13.31 12.04
N TYR A 8 -12.69 -14.62 12.27
CA TYR A 8 -13.63 -15.33 13.14
C TYR A 8 -13.57 -14.92 14.62
N LYS A 9 -12.50 -14.23 15.03
CA LYS A 9 -12.32 -13.73 16.39
C LYS A 9 -13.19 -12.53 16.76
N GLY A 10 -14.02 -12.01 15.85
CA GLY A 10 -14.88 -10.86 16.08
C GLY A 10 -16.25 -10.98 15.43
N GLN A 11 -17.08 -9.96 15.64
CA GLN A 11 -18.38 -9.81 14.99
C GLN A 11 -18.22 -9.60 13.50
N ARG A 12 -19.08 -10.26 12.69
CA ARG A 12 -18.93 -10.33 11.23
C ARG A 12 -20.22 -10.07 10.48
N GLU A 13 -21.18 -9.41 11.14
CA GLU A 13 -22.45 -9.07 10.52
C GLU A 13 -22.22 -8.21 9.26
N LEU A 14 -22.97 -8.50 8.19
CA LEU A 14 -22.77 -7.83 6.90
C LEU A 14 -22.93 -6.32 7.00
N TRP A 15 -23.87 -5.83 7.81
CA TRP A 15 -24.05 -4.39 7.99
C TRP A 15 -22.85 -3.72 8.66
N MET A 16 -22.17 -4.39 9.61
CA MET A 16 -20.95 -3.89 10.25
C MET A 16 -19.82 -3.77 9.22
N PHE A 17 -19.71 -4.79 8.37
CA PHE A 17 -18.72 -4.81 7.28
C PHE A 17 -18.96 -3.67 6.28
N ILE A 18 -20.21 -3.49 5.82
CA ILE A 18 -20.55 -2.41 4.88
C ILE A 18 -20.32 -1.04 5.54
N LEU A 19 -20.81 -0.82 6.75
CA LEU A 19 -20.67 0.44 7.47
C LEU A 19 -19.18 0.82 7.63
N THR A 20 -18.37 -0.09 8.15
CA THR A 20 -16.93 0.17 8.35
C THR A 20 -16.23 0.43 7.03
N THR A 21 -16.52 -0.36 5.98
CA THR A 21 -15.95 -0.16 4.65
C THR A 21 -16.29 1.22 4.09
N VAL A 22 -17.57 1.61 4.10
CA VAL A 22 -18.00 2.90 3.56
C VAL A 22 -17.38 4.07 4.30
N LEU A 23 -17.34 4.00 5.64
CA LEU A 23 -16.80 5.10 6.45
C LEU A 23 -15.28 5.23 6.36
N VAL A 24 -14.54 4.12 6.28
CA VAL A 24 -13.07 4.14 6.23
C VAL A 24 -12.56 4.28 4.80
N ALA A 25 -13.15 3.55 3.85
CA ALA A 25 -12.76 3.62 2.45
C ALA A 25 -13.44 4.79 1.70
N GLY A 26 -14.29 5.57 2.36
CA GLY A 26 -15.08 6.63 1.74
C GLY A 26 -14.26 7.61 0.93
N ILE A 27 -13.07 7.98 1.40
CA ILE A 27 -12.17 8.88 0.66
C ILE A 27 -11.69 8.25 -0.66
N PHE A 28 -11.35 6.96 -0.67
CA PHE A 28 -10.94 6.26 -1.89
C PHE A 28 -12.12 6.10 -2.85
N ILE A 29 -13.31 5.85 -2.30
CA ILE A 29 -14.55 5.79 -3.09
C ILE A 29 -14.84 7.15 -3.72
N LEU A 30 -14.76 8.24 -2.95
CA LEU A 30 -14.98 9.60 -3.45
C LEU A 30 -13.94 9.99 -4.51
N ASN A 31 -12.68 9.64 -4.31
CA ASN A 31 -11.62 9.86 -5.30
C ASN A 31 -11.92 9.12 -6.62
N PHE A 32 -12.37 7.87 -6.53
CA PHE A 32 -12.73 7.11 -7.72
C PHE A 32 -13.98 7.68 -8.42
N VAL A 33 -15.00 8.06 -7.66
CA VAL A 33 -16.19 8.73 -8.20
C VAL A 33 -15.81 10.05 -8.87
N PHE A 34 -14.96 10.85 -8.21
CA PHE A 34 -14.44 12.08 -8.81
C PHE A 34 -13.72 11.80 -10.12
N TYR A 35 -12.81 10.81 -10.15
CA TYR A 35 -12.13 10.40 -11.39
C TYR A 35 -13.11 10.01 -12.51
N LEU A 36 -14.20 9.27 -12.20
CA LEU A 36 -15.16 8.82 -13.21
C LEU A 36 -16.01 9.93 -13.82
N PHE A 37 -16.28 10.98 -13.05
CA PHE A 37 -17.19 12.07 -13.44
C PHE A 37 -16.47 13.40 -13.72
N SER A 38 -15.14 13.46 -13.60
CA SER A 38 -14.34 14.62 -13.93
C SER A 38 -14.24 14.80 -15.44
N GLU A 39 -14.38 16.05 -15.89
CA GLU A 39 -14.06 16.42 -17.27
C GLU A 39 -12.55 16.41 -17.51
N PRO A 40 -12.09 16.26 -18.76
CA PRO A 40 -10.69 16.39 -19.09
C PRO A 40 -10.13 17.75 -18.59
N GLY A 41 -9.10 17.72 -17.74
CA GLY A 41 -8.49 18.90 -17.14
C GLY A 41 -8.94 19.24 -15.73
N ASP A 42 -10.03 18.70 -15.20
CA ASP A 42 -10.46 18.96 -13.82
C ASP A 42 -9.46 18.39 -12.78
N LEU A 43 -8.93 17.22 -13.07
CA LEU A 43 -7.86 16.62 -12.25
C LEU A 43 -6.60 17.48 -12.28
N ASP A 44 -6.20 17.94 -13.46
CA ASP A 44 -5.03 18.81 -13.63
C ASP A 44 -5.23 20.13 -12.90
N ALA A 45 -6.42 20.72 -12.98
CA ALA A 45 -6.75 21.97 -12.27
C ALA A 45 -6.71 21.79 -10.74
N ALA A 46 -7.21 20.67 -10.22
CA ALA A 46 -7.15 20.35 -8.79
C ALA A 46 -5.69 20.19 -8.32
N TYR A 47 -4.85 19.52 -9.10
CA TYR A 47 -3.42 19.38 -8.79
C TYR A 47 -2.65 20.68 -8.96
N ASP A 48 -2.95 21.51 -9.97
CA ASP A 48 -2.31 22.81 -10.19
C ASP A 48 -2.56 23.77 -9.03
N MET A 49 -3.74 23.71 -8.42
CA MET A 49 -4.03 24.48 -7.22
C MET A 49 -3.10 24.10 -6.05
N MET A 50 -2.79 22.79 -5.92
CA MET A 50 -1.90 22.28 -4.88
C MET A 50 -0.40 22.53 -5.17
N LYS A 51 0.01 22.65 -6.44
CA LYS A 51 1.40 22.95 -6.84
C LYS A 51 1.88 24.32 -6.31
N ASN A 52 0.96 25.27 -6.06
CA ASN A 52 1.29 26.57 -5.49
C ASN A 52 1.60 26.52 -3.98
N TRP A 53 1.34 25.41 -3.31
CA TRP A 53 1.64 25.24 -1.89
C TRP A 53 3.11 24.86 -1.67
N PRO A 54 3.72 25.24 -0.53
CA PRO A 54 5.02 24.70 -0.16
C PRO A 54 4.96 23.17 -0.12
N LYS A 55 5.91 22.48 -0.76
CA LYS A 55 5.88 21.02 -0.93
C LYS A 55 5.71 20.26 0.38
N ASN A 56 6.42 20.66 1.43
CA ASN A 56 6.30 20.04 2.74
C ASN A 56 4.92 20.24 3.39
N PHE A 57 4.28 21.41 3.17
CA PHE A 57 2.92 21.66 3.64
C PHE A 57 1.91 20.78 2.87
N ASN A 58 2.05 20.72 1.55
CA ASN A 58 1.24 19.84 0.71
C ASN A 58 1.34 18.37 1.16
N LEU A 59 2.55 17.89 1.45
CA LEU A 59 2.78 16.54 1.97
C LEU A 59 2.08 16.30 3.32
N ILE A 60 2.13 17.29 4.24
CA ILE A 60 1.41 17.19 5.53
C ILE A 60 -0.10 17.09 5.32
N VAL A 61 -0.67 17.89 4.44
CA VAL A 61 -2.12 17.88 4.16
C VAL A 61 -2.54 16.55 3.55
N ASN A 62 -1.80 16.07 2.54
CA ASN A 62 -2.09 14.81 1.87
C ASN A 62 -1.95 13.60 2.79
N LEU A 63 -0.88 13.51 3.57
CA LEU A 63 -0.64 12.36 4.46
C LEU A 63 -1.39 12.48 5.80
N GLY A 64 -1.64 13.70 6.27
CA GLY A 64 -2.26 13.95 7.57
C GLY A 64 -3.66 13.37 7.71
N LEU A 65 -4.41 13.30 6.60
CA LEU A 65 -5.76 12.71 6.57
C LEU A 65 -5.76 11.20 6.92
N PHE A 66 -4.67 10.49 6.64
CA PHE A 66 -4.56 9.07 6.94
C PHE A 66 -4.49 8.77 8.45
N VAL A 67 -4.04 9.74 9.26
CA VAL A 67 -3.94 9.59 10.72
C VAL A 67 -5.31 9.34 11.37
N PRO A 68 -6.31 10.23 11.23
CA PRO A 68 -7.63 9.99 11.81
C PRO A 68 -8.34 8.80 11.17
N LEU A 69 -8.17 8.54 9.87
CA LEU A 69 -8.80 7.40 9.19
C LEU A 69 -8.28 6.06 9.70
N LEU A 70 -6.97 5.90 9.92
CA LEU A 70 -6.41 4.69 10.53
C LEU A 70 -6.91 4.52 11.96
N GLY A 71 -6.89 5.60 12.74
CA GLY A 71 -7.46 5.60 14.10
C GLY A 71 -8.93 5.18 14.09
N PHE A 72 -9.71 5.69 13.16
CA PHE A 72 -11.12 5.35 13.00
C PHE A 72 -11.33 3.88 12.61
N LEU A 73 -10.53 3.35 11.67
CA LEU A 73 -10.55 1.91 11.35
C LEU A 73 -10.31 1.06 12.60
N PHE A 74 -9.33 1.41 13.42
CA PHE A 74 -9.04 0.68 14.65
C PHE A 74 -10.15 0.78 15.68
N VAL A 75 -10.81 1.93 15.80
CA VAL A 75 -12.00 2.10 16.64
C VAL A 75 -13.12 1.20 16.15
N MET A 76 -13.43 1.19 14.85
CA MET A 76 -14.46 0.32 14.29
C MET A 76 -14.15 -1.17 14.52
N VAL A 77 -12.91 -1.60 14.30
CA VAL A 77 -12.49 -2.98 14.54
C VAL A 77 -12.62 -3.36 16.01
N LYS A 78 -12.20 -2.48 16.92
CA LYS A 78 -12.20 -2.76 18.35
C LYS A 78 -13.62 -2.74 18.96
N PHE A 79 -14.44 -1.78 18.61
CA PHE A 79 -15.72 -1.53 19.30
C PHE A 79 -16.93 -2.08 18.52
N ILE A 80 -16.95 -1.98 17.19
CA ILE A 80 -18.06 -2.50 16.39
C ILE A 80 -17.86 -4.00 16.12
N HIS A 81 -16.67 -4.39 15.67
CA HIS A 81 -16.34 -5.79 15.41
C HIS A 81 -15.89 -6.56 16.66
N GLN A 82 -15.72 -5.89 17.80
CA GLN A 82 -15.29 -6.50 19.08
C GLN A 82 -14.05 -7.38 18.90
N ARG A 83 -13.05 -6.87 18.21
CA ARG A 83 -11.92 -7.63 17.74
C ARG A 83 -10.59 -6.93 18.04
N SER A 84 -9.56 -7.69 18.40
CA SER A 84 -8.24 -7.13 18.67
C SER A 84 -7.55 -6.68 17.38
N ILE A 85 -6.84 -5.54 17.43
CA ILE A 85 -6.00 -5.04 16.31
C ILE A 85 -4.90 -6.05 15.96
N LEU A 86 -4.39 -6.79 16.94
CA LEU A 86 -3.41 -7.85 16.69
C LEU A 86 -3.92 -8.90 15.69
N SER A 87 -5.19 -9.30 15.78
CA SER A 87 -5.77 -10.28 14.87
C SER A 87 -5.97 -9.73 13.44
N LEU A 88 -6.01 -8.39 13.29
CA LEU A 88 -5.98 -7.71 12.00
C LEU A 88 -4.56 -7.66 11.44
N THR A 89 -3.55 -7.58 12.32
CA THR A 89 -2.14 -7.48 11.94
C THR A 89 -1.54 -8.83 11.57
N THR A 90 -1.78 -9.87 12.39
CA THR A 90 -1.05 -11.14 12.25
C THR A 90 -1.80 -12.32 12.87
N ALA A 91 -1.54 -13.52 12.35
CA ALA A 91 -2.00 -14.77 12.98
C ALA A 91 -1.09 -15.20 14.15
N ARG A 92 0.02 -14.51 14.39
CA ARG A 92 0.97 -14.77 15.48
C ARG A 92 0.45 -14.24 16.81
N PRO A 93 0.97 -14.74 17.94
CA PRO A 93 0.59 -14.22 19.27
C PRO A 93 1.08 -12.80 19.55
N LYS A 94 2.02 -12.28 18.75
CA LYS A 94 2.53 -10.89 18.80
C LYS A 94 3.06 -10.45 17.45
N VAL A 95 3.10 -9.14 17.21
CA VAL A 95 3.70 -8.55 16.00
C VAL A 95 5.20 -8.85 15.95
N ASP A 96 5.67 -9.30 14.78
CA ASP A 96 7.10 -9.55 14.55
C ASP A 96 7.75 -8.35 13.85
N TYR A 97 8.26 -7.42 14.64
CA TYR A 97 8.93 -6.21 14.14
C TYR A 97 10.19 -6.52 13.30
N LYS A 98 10.82 -7.70 13.49
CA LYS A 98 11.97 -8.10 12.66
C LYS A 98 11.59 -8.34 11.22
N ARG A 99 10.36 -8.80 10.97
CA ARG A 99 9.81 -8.97 9.61
C ARG A 99 9.56 -7.62 8.96
N ILE A 100 8.98 -6.65 9.69
CA ILE A 100 8.79 -5.28 9.20
C ILE A 100 10.15 -4.68 8.82
N LEU A 101 11.13 -4.74 9.74
CA LEU A 101 12.45 -4.19 9.48
C LEU A 101 13.17 -4.89 8.33
N PHE A 102 13.07 -6.22 8.21
CA PHE A 102 13.71 -6.96 7.12
C PHE A 102 13.16 -6.55 5.75
N SER A 103 11.86 -6.54 5.57
CA SER A 103 11.24 -6.17 4.27
C SER A 103 11.46 -4.68 3.95
N PHE A 104 11.44 -3.81 4.96
CA PHE A 104 11.82 -2.40 4.82
C PHE A 104 13.25 -2.26 4.30
N LEU A 105 14.22 -2.87 4.97
CA LEU A 105 15.63 -2.80 4.54
C LEU A 105 15.86 -3.46 3.18
N MET A 106 15.15 -4.54 2.88
CA MET A 106 15.23 -5.23 1.59
C MET A 106 14.82 -4.31 0.44
N VAL A 107 13.66 -3.65 0.52
CA VAL A 107 13.22 -2.74 -0.54
C VAL A 107 14.08 -1.48 -0.58
N CYS A 108 14.48 -0.92 0.56
CA CYS A 108 15.38 0.23 0.58
C CYS A 108 16.73 -0.07 -0.09
N THR A 109 17.33 -1.21 0.24
CA THR A 109 18.58 -1.62 -0.39
C THR A 109 18.42 -1.81 -1.90
N PHE A 110 17.36 -2.50 -2.31
CA PHE A 110 17.06 -2.70 -3.73
C PHE A 110 16.90 -1.36 -4.46
N THR A 111 16.08 -0.46 -3.93
CA THR A 111 15.83 0.86 -4.55
C THR A 111 17.10 1.70 -4.65
N ILE A 112 17.91 1.75 -3.58
CA ILE A 112 19.17 2.50 -3.58
C ILE A 112 20.15 1.91 -4.61
N VAL A 113 20.29 0.60 -4.67
CA VAL A 113 21.19 -0.06 -5.61
C VAL A 113 20.75 0.17 -7.06
N THR A 114 19.47 -0.05 -7.35
CA THR A 114 18.95 0.15 -8.73
C THR A 114 19.00 1.61 -9.15
N PHE A 115 18.66 2.55 -8.25
CA PHE A 115 18.83 3.98 -8.49
C PHE A 115 20.29 4.35 -8.76
N SER A 116 21.22 3.85 -7.95
CA SER A 116 22.66 4.16 -8.12
C SER A 116 23.22 3.63 -9.45
N ILE A 117 22.78 2.45 -9.86
CA ILE A 117 23.14 1.87 -11.17
C ILE A 117 22.57 2.75 -12.30
N GLY A 118 21.28 3.09 -12.24
CA GLY A 118 20.62 3.94 -13.23
C GLY A 118 21.30 5.32 -13.33
N TYR A 119 21.57 5.95 -12.18
CA TYR A 119 22.26 7.24 -12.11
C TYR A 119 23.66 7.21 -12.75
N TYR A 120 24.41 6.12 -12.52
CA TYR A 120 25.73 5.94 -13.11
C TYR A 120 25.66 5.70 -14.63
N MET A 121 24.63 5.00 -15.11
CA MET A 121 24.45 4.71 -16.53
C MET A 121 23.98 5.94 -17.32
N ASP A 122 22.98 6.65 -16.79
CA ASP A 122 22.46 7.88 -17.39
C ASP A 122 21.78 8.74 -16.32
N SER A 123 22.30 9.93 -16.09
CA SER A 123 21.75 10.93 -15.17
C SER A 123 21.26 12.21 -15.88
N SER A 124 21.16 12.19 -17.21
CA SER A 124 20.82 13.39 -18.02
C SER A 124 19.45 13.98 -17.66
N GLU A 125 18.50 13.15 -17.24
CA GLU A 125 17.15 13.56 -16.82
C GLU A 125 17.00 13.76 -15.31
N LEU A 126 18.10 13.82 -14.56
CA LEU A 126 18.10 14.01 -13.11
C LEU A 126 18.79 15.30 -12.72
N ILE A 127 18.05 16.18 -12.07
CA ILE A 127 18.57 17.43 -11.50
C ILE A 127 18.80 17.22 -9.99
N PHE A 128 20.04 17.45 -9.54
CA PHE A 128 20.37 17.48 -8.13
C PHE A 128 19.84 18.79 -7.51
N GLN A 129 18.87 18.71 -6.58
CA GLN A 129 18.21 19.86 -5.98
C GLN A 129 18.27 19.89 -4.44
N PHE A 130 19.20 19.17 -3.84
CA PHE A 130 19.29 19.02 -2.39
C PHE A 130 19.39 20.35 -1.65
N ASN A 131 18.45 20.56 -0.73
CA ASN A 131 18.47 21.65 0.24
C ASN A 131 18.34 21.07 1.66
N ALA A 132 19.38 21.19 2.46
CA ALA A 132 19.49 20.50 3.75
C ALA A 132 18.33 20.81 4.71
N SER A 133 17.88 22.05 4.82
CA SER A 133 16.79 22.45 5.72
C SER A 133 15.43 21.94 5.25
N LYS A 134 15.13 22.04 3.96
CA LYS A 134 13.89 21.52 3.38
C LYS A 134 13.85 20.00 3.44
N PHE A 135 14.98 19.34 3.14
CA PHE A 135 15.12 17.90 3.19
C PHE A 135 15.00 17.36 4.63
N ALA A 136 15.59 18.03 5.63
CA ALA A 136 15.44 17.63 7.02
C ALA A 136 13.96 17.67 7.47
N LEU A 137 13.23 18.70 7.05
CA LEU A 137 11.80 18.81 7.32
C LEU A 137 11.01 17.71 6.56
N LEU A 138 11.31 17.49 5.28
CA LEU A 138 10.74 16.40 4.49
C LEU A 138 10.96 15.04 5.17
N PHE A 139 12.18 14.76 5.60
CA PHE A 139 12.54 13.52 6.27
C PHE A 139 11.74 13.31 7.56
N LEU A 140 11.62 14.35 8.39
CA LEU A 140 10.83 14.30 9.63
C LEU A 140 9.35 14.04 9.35
N ILE A 141 8.73 14.79 8.42
CA ILE A 141 7.34 14.60 8.01
C ILE A 141 7.12 13.18 7.49
N SER A 142 8.02 12.69 6.64
CA SER A 142 7.93 11.38 6.01
C SER A 142 8.00 10.24 7.03
N ILE A 143 8.95 10.28 7.96
CA ILE A 143 9.07 9.26 9.02
C ILE A 143 7.83 9.24 9.93
N ILE A 144 7.22 10.39 10.20
CA ILE A 144 6.05 10.47 11.08
C ILE A 144 4.78 10.06 10.33
N LEU A 145 4.55 10.54 9.11
CA LEU A 145 3.23 10.41 8.46
C LEU A 145 3.09 9.19 7.54
N PHE A 146 4.15 8.73 6.84
CA PHE A 146 4.02 7.53 6.01
C PHE A 146 3.59 6.27 6.79
N PRO A 147 4.02 6.02 8.04
CA PRO A 147 3.49 4.90 8.81
C PRO A 147 1.97 4.88 8.95
N PHE A 148 1.31 6.05 9.00
CA PHE A 148 -0.15 6.14 9.05
C PHE A 148 -0.78 5.92 7.68
N GLN A 149 -0.20 6.49 6.62
CA GLN A 149 -0.70 6.30 5.26
C GLN A 149 -0.62 4.83 4.85
N ILE A 150 0.58 4.22 4.88
CA ILE A 150 0.75 2.81 4.53
C ILE A 150 0.00 1.90 5.51
N GLY A 151 -0.07 2.31 6.78
CA GLY A 151 -0.85 1.63 7.80
C GLY A 151 -2.32 1.56 7.40
N LEU A 152 -2.96 2.70 7.08
CA LEU A 152 -4.35 2.69 6.65
C LEU A 152 -4.55 1.77 5.44
N GLU A 153 -3.71 1.89 4.44
CA GLU A 153 -3.84 1.10 3.22
C GLU A 153 -3.69 -0.40 3.48
N GLU A 154 -2.63 -0.82 4.18
CA GLU A 154 -2.42 -2.24 4.47
C GLU A 154 -3.50 -2.80 5.43
N TYR A 155 -3.83 -2.09 6.50
CA TYR A 155 -4.87 -2.53 7.42
C TYR A 155 -6.27 -2.54 6.80
N LEU A 156 -6.58 -1.64 5.88
CA LEU A 156 -7.85 -1.64 5.15
C LEU A 156 -7.91 -2.78 4.13
N PHE A 157 -6.96 -2.79 3.17
CA PHE A 157 -7.04 -3.71 2.03
C PHE A 157 -6.65 -5.14 2.42
N ARG A 158 -5.50 -5.35 3.06
CA ARG A 158 -4.97 -6.69 3.38
C ARG A 158 -5.43 -7.17 4.77
N GLY A 159 -5.64 -6.25 5.69
CA GLY A 159 -6.18 -6.57 7.00
C GLY A 159 -7.68 -6.79 6.97
N TYR A 160 -8.43 -5.71 6.82
CA TYR A 160 -9.88 -5.70 7.01
C TYR A 160 -10.64 -6.34 5.85
N LEU A 161 -10.50 -5.80 4.64
CA LEU A 161 -11.25 -6.27 3.47
C LEU A 161 -10.90 -7.71 3.10
N MET A 162 -9.60 -8.03 2.99
CA MET A 162 -9.17 -9.39 2.61
C MET A 162 -9.67 -10.44 3.59
N GLN A 163 -9.61 -10.19 4.89
CA GLN A 163 -10.08 -11.14 5.89
C GLN A 163 -11.61 -11.31 5.87
N HIS A 164 -12.38 -10.22 5.82
CA HIS A 164 -13.85 -10.29 5.81
C HIS A 164 -14.38 -10.92 4.52
N ILE A 165 -13.90 -10.48 3.35
CA ILE A 165 -14.29 -11.07 2.07
C ILE A 165 -13.91 -12.55 2.03
N GLY A 166 -12.69 -12.90 2.48
CA GLY A 166 -12.22 -14.28 2.46
C GLY A 166 -13.08 -15.24 3.29
N VAL A 167 -13.53 -14.82 4.46
CA VAL A 167 -14.46 -15.58 5.30
C VAL A 167 -15.85 -15.68 4.65
N LEU A 168 -16.32 -14.60 4.01
CA LEU A 168 -17.61 -14.56 3.34
C LEU A 168 -17.66 -15.51 2.15
N VAL A 169 -16.63 -15.50 1.28
CA VAL A 169 -16.58 -16.32 0.06
C VAL A 169 -15.91 -17.69 0.29
N LYS A 170 -15.39 -17.94 1.48
CA LYS A 170 -14.74 -19.20 1.91
C LYS A 170 -13.57 -19.65 1.01
N ASN A 171 -12.83 -18.69 0.42
CA ASN A 171 -11.60 -18.98 -0.31
C ASN A 171 -10.57 -17.83 -0.15
N LYS A 172 -9.31 -18.08 -0.56
CA LYS A 172 -8.19 -17.14 -0.37
C LYS A 172 -7.90 -16.31 -1.63
N TRP A 173 -8.13 -16.87 -2.81
CA TRP A 173 -7.76 -16.22 -4.08
C TRP A 173 -8.67 -15.03 -4.43
N PHE A 174 -9.97 -15.15 -4.18
CA PHE A 174 -10.92 -14.10 -4.53
C PHE A 174 -10.64 -12.80 -3.77
N PRO A 175 -10.50 -12.80 -2.41
CA PRO A 175 -10.14 -11.58 -1.69
C PRO A 175 -8.76 -11.05 -2.07
N LEU A 176 -7.78 -11.91 -2.40
CA LEU A 176 -6.47 -11.48 -2.90
C LEU A 176 -6.63 -10.63 -4.18
N ILE A 177 -7.36 -11.15 -5.17
CA ILE A 177 -7.56 -10.43 -6.44
C ILE A 177 -8.39 -9.16 -6.22
N VAL A 178 -9.53 -9.27 -5.53
CA VAL A 178 -10.43 -8.13 -5.32
C VAL A 178 -9.73 -6.99 -4.58
N THR A 179 -9.03 -7.28 -3.48
CA THR A 179 -8.36 -6.22 -2.72
C THR A 179 -7.17 -5.62 -3.48
N SER A 180 -6.52 -6.38 -4.36
CA SER A 180 -5.46 -5.86 -5.23
C SER A 180 -6.01 -4.94 -6.32
N VAL A 181 -7.14 -5.29 -6.92
CA VAL A 181 -7.84 -4.44 -7.90
C VAL A 181 -8.36 -3.17 -7.21
N LEU A 182 -9.00 -3.29 -6.05
CA LEU A 182 -9.48 -2.13 -5.28
C LEU A 182 -8.32 -1.20 -4.87
N PHE A 183 -7.15 -1.75 -4.55
CA PHE A 183 -5.95 -0.97 -4.29
C PHE A 183 -5.51 -0.17 -5.53
N GLY A 184 -5.53 -0.77 -6.71
CA GLY A 184 -5.28 -0.06 -7.97
C GLY A 184 -6.31 1.06 -8.21
N ILE A 185 -7.60 0.75 -8.06
CA ILE A 185 -8.69 1.72 -8.24
C ILE A 185 -8.58 2.89 -7.26
N ALA A 186 -8.14 2.67 -6.03
CA ALA A 186 -7.92 3.73 -5.04
C ALA A 186 -6.89 4.78 -5.50
N HIS A 187 -6.04 4.45 -6.47
CA HIS A 187 -5.03 5.33 -7.06
C HIS A 187 -5.46 5.94 -8.42
N SER A 188 -6.71 5.71 -8.87
CA SER A 188 -7.17 6.15 -10.20
C SER A 188 -7.17 7.68 -10.38
N ALA A 189 -7.31 8.45 -9.31
CA ALA A 189 -7.25 9.90 -9.35
C ALA A 189 -5.82 10.47 -9.20
N ASN A 190 -4.78 9.64 -9.12
CA ASN A 190 -3.41 10.13 -9.04
C ASN A 190 -2.95 10.78 -10.35
N PRO A 191 -2.13 11.83 -10.33
CA PRO A 191 -1.69 12.53 -11.53
C PRO A 191 -0.86 11.66 -12.48
N GLU A 192 -0.21 10.61 -11.98
CA GLU A 192 0.49 9.63 -12.80
C GLU A 192 -0.43 8.93 -13.81
N ILE A 193 -1.71 8.83 -13.50
CA ILE A 193 -2.73 8.25 -14.41
C ILE A 193 -2.86 9.09 -15.68
N GLY A 194 -2.95 10.42 -15.54
CA GLY A 194 -2.99 11.33 -16.68
C GLY A 194 -1.67 11.37 -17.44
N ALA A 195 -0.56 11.38 -16.72
CA ALA A 195 0.78 11.53 -17.28
C ALA A 195 1.28 10.29 -18.05
N ILE A 196 1.06 9.08 -17.52
CA ILE A 196 1.60 7.81 -18.07
C ILE A 196 0.52 7.01 -18.80
N GLY A 197 -0.73 7.14 -18.37
CA GLY A 197 -1.89 6.43 -18.91
C GLY A 197 -2.48 5.40 -17.95
N PHE A 198 -3.82 5.33 -17.93
CA PHE A 198 -4.61 4.52 -16.99
C PHE A 198 -4.18 3.05 -16.96
N TRP A 199 -4.12 2.37 -18.10
CA TRP A 199 -3.85 0.92 -18.12
C TRP A 199 -2.44 0.56 -17.67
N LYS A 200 -1.44 1.38 -18.05
CA LYS A 200 -0.06 1.19 -17.60
C LYS A 200 0.03 1.30 -16.07
N MET A 201 -0.57 2.35 -15.50
CA MET A 201 -0.54 2.56 -14.05
C MET A 201 -1.38 1.54 -13.29
N MET A 202 -2.51 1.07 -13.85
CA MET A 202 -3.29 -0.01 -13.22
C MET A 202 -2.50 -1.31 -13.16
N ILE A 203 -1.71 -1.68 -14.17
CA ILE A 203 -0.82 -2.85 -14.10
C ILE A 203 0.15 -2.71 -12.91
N PHE A 204 0.74 -1.53 -12.73
CA PHE A 204 1.67 -1.27 -11.63
C PHE A 204 0.97 -1.33 -10.26
N TYR A 205 -0.14 -0.59 -10.07
CA TYR A 205 -0.82 -0.53 -8.78
C TYR A 205 -1.48 -1.87 -8.41
N VAL A 206 -2.16 -2.54 -9.34
CA VAL A 206 -2.74 -3.87 -9.10
C VAL A 206 -1.63 -4.90 -8.86
N GLY A 207 -0.52 -4.83 -9.62
CA GLY A 207 0.65 -5.67 -9.43
C GLY A 207 1.28 -5.50 -8.04
N THR A 208 1.42 -4.26 -7.58
CA THR A 208 1.85 -3.94 -6.20
C THR A 208 0.84 -4.46 -5.19
N GLY A 209 -0.46 -4.31 -5.49
CA GLY A 209 -1.55 -4.89 -4.71
C GLY A 209 -1.40 -6.40 -4.50
N LEU A 210 -1.12 -7.11 -5.59
CA LEU A 210 -0.89 -8.57 -5.57
C LEU A 210 0.37 -8.93 -4.79
N LEU A 211 1.49 -8.22 -4.99
CA LEU A 211 2.73 -8.44 -4.25
C LEU A 211 2.48 -8.42 -2.74
N LEU A 212 1.88 -7.32 -2.24
CA LEU A 212 1.62 -7.11 -0.82
C LEU A 212 0.60 -8.12 -0.26
N GLY A 213 -0.42 -8.46 -1.06
CA GLY A 213 -1.40 -9.50 -0.71
C GLY A 213 -0.79 -10.89 -0.64
N ILE A 214 0.09 -11.26 -1.57
CA ILE A 214 0.82 -12.53 -1.54
C ILE A 214 1.75 -12.58 -0.32
N MET A 215 2.51 -11.52 -0.04
CA MET A 215 3.32 -11.45 1.19
C MET A 215 2.47 -11.72 2.43
N THR A 216 1.30 -11.08 2.53
CA THR A 216 0.38 -11.22 3.66
C THR A 216 -0.14 -12.64 3.83
N LEU A 217 -0.59 -13.29 2.75
CA LEU A 217 -1.13 -14.65 2.80
C LEU A 217 -0.05 -15.71 3.02
N MET A 218 1.10 -15.55 2.38
CA MET A 218 2.21 -16.51 2.53
C MET A 218 2.86 -16.44 3.91
N ASP A 219 2.87 -15.26 4.52
CA ASP A 219 3.50 -15.02 5.81
C ASP A 219 2.54 -15.03 7.01
N ASP A 220 1.23 -15.22 6.78
CA ASP A 220 0.19 -15.17 7.81
C ASP A 220 0.17 -13.86 8.63
N GLY A 221 0.46 -12.71 7.98
CA GLY A 221 0.47 -11.41 8.64
C GLY A 221 0.88 -10.25 7.74
N LEU A 222 0.60 -9.02 8.20
CA LEU A 222 0.88 -7.77 7.48
C LEU A 222 2.35 -7.33 7.58
N GLU A 223 3.14 -7.93 8.46
CA GLU A 223 4.45 -7.38 8.84
C GLU A 223 5.37 -7.14 7.65
N LEU A 224 5.45 -8.10 6.71
CA LEU A 224 6.29 -7.96 5.51
C LEU A 224 5.73 -6.90 4.55
N ALA A 225 4.40 -6.86 4.37
CA ALA A 225 3.74 -5.86 3.54
C ALA A 225 3.93 -4.45 4.08
N LEU A 226 3.74 -4.25 5.39
CA LEU A 226 3.95 -2.97 6.07
C LEU A 226 5.39 -2.45 5.89
N GLY A 227 6.37 -3.31 6.10
CA GLY A 227 7.78 -2.93 5.95
C GLY A 227 8.15 -2.59 4.52
N PHE A 228 7.73 -3.42 3.57
CA PHE A 228 7.96 -3.19 2.15
C PHE A 228 7.33 -1.87 1.67
N HIS A 229 6.05 -1.68 1.97
CA HIS A 229 5.30 -0.51 1.52
C HIS A 229 5.88 0.79 2.13
N LEU A 230 6.22 0.76 3.43
CA LEU A 230 6.87 1.90 4.09
C LEU A 230 8.20 2.26 3.43
N GLY A 231 9.07 1.28 3.19
CA GLY A 231 10.38 1.53 2.57
C GLY A 231 10.25 2.06 1.14
N ASN A 232 9.31 1.52 0.37
CA ASN A 232 9.03 1.98 -0.99
C ASN A 232 8.59 3.45 -1.00
N ASN A 233 7.55 3.81 -0.24
CA ASN A 233 7.01 5.17 -0.25
C ASN A 233 7.98 6.19 0.37
N LEU A 234 8.68 5.80 1.43
CA LEU A 234 9.70 6.66 2.06
C LEU A 234 10.80 7.00 1.06
N LEU A 235 11.39 6.01 0.39
CA LEU A 235 12.46 6.27 -0.58
C LEU A 235 11.95 6.98 -1.84
N ALA A 236 10.76 6.66 -2.34
CA ALA A 236 10.15 7.39 -3.44
C ALA A 236 10.01 8.89 -3.12
N SER A 237 9.63 9.24 -1.88
CA SER A 237 9.48 10.63 -1.48
C SER A 237 10.80 11.36 -1.21
N LEU A 238 11.84 10.66 -0.74
CA LEU A 238 13.12 11.25 -0.33
C LEU A 238 14.14 11.32 -1.47
N LEU A 239 14.12 10.37 -2.39
CA LEU A 239 15.19 10.20 -3.37
C LEU A 239 14.94 10.99 -4.65
N VAL A 240 13.78 10.78 -5.29
CA VAL A 240 13.44 11.42 -6.56
C VAL A 240 11.99 11.92 -6.52
N THR A 241 11.80 13.16 -6.97
CA THR A 241 10.48 13.75 -7.20
C THR A 241 10.30 14.09 -8.68
N ALA A 242 9.06 14.19 -9.15
CA ALA A 242 8.73 14.71 -10.47
C ALA A 242 7.47 15.58 -10.40
N ASP A 243 7.28 16.48 -11.39
CA ASP A 243 6.14 17.43 -11.39
C ASP A 243 4.80 16.76 -11.72
N TRP A 244 4.83 15.51 -12.17
CA TRP A 244 3.67 14.71 -12.56
C TRP A 244 3.32 13.59 -11.57
N THR A 245 3.94 13.55 -10.38
CA THR A 245 3.66 12.55 -9.35
C THR A 245 2.75 13.11 -8.25
N ALA A 246 1.99 12.23 -7.60
CA ALA A 246 1.11 12.59 -6.48
C ALA A 246 1.90 13.18 -5.29
N LEU A 247 3.12 12.72 -5.07
CA LEU A 247 3.99 13.18 -3.98
C LEU A 247 5.13 14.05 -4.54
N GLN A 248 4.83 15.33 -4.74
CA GLN A 248 5.86 16.31 -5.10
C GLN A 248 6.58 16.80 -3.84
N THR A 249 7.87 16.46 -3.72
CA THR A 249 8.64 16.67 -2.49
C THR A 249 9.92 17.46 -2.73
N ASP A 250 10.56 17.92 -1.64
CA ASP A 250 11.91 18.48 -1.66
C ASP A 250 12.97 17.35 -1.61
N ALA A 251 12.80 16.32 -2.48
CA ALA A 251 13.70 15.17 -2.60
C ALA A 251 15.11 15.58 -3.04
N ILE A 252 16.06 14.65 -2.94
CA ILE A 252 17.46 14.88 -3.33
C ILE A 252 17.58 15.19 -4.82
N PHE A 253 16.83 14.47 -5.66
CA PHE A 253 16.82 14.65 -7.11
C PHE A 253 15.42 15.00 -7.60
N LYS A 254 15.37 15.72 -8.73
CA LYS A 254 14.16 15.95 -9.51
C LYS A 254 14.33 15.31 -10.88
N SER A 255 13.38 14.46 -11.27
CA SER A 255 13.31 13.93 -12.64
C SER A 255 12.68 14.96 -13.57
N THR A 256 13.29 15.12 -14.74
CA THR A 256 12.80 15.92 -15.88
C THR A 256 12.33 15.03 -17.02
N ALA A 257 12.33 13.70 -16.83
CA ALA A 257 11.85 12.74 -17.81
C ALA A 257 10.41 13.04 -18.22
N ASP A 258 10.14 12.93 -19.52
CA ASP A 258 8.77 13.05 -20.04
C ASP A 258 8.00 11.75 -19.76
N PRO A 259 6.98 11.76 -18.89
CA PRO A 259 6.25 10.56 -18.51
C PRO A 259 5.50 9.93 -19.69
N SER A 260 5.14 10.72 -20.72
CA SER A 260 4.44 10.22 -21.90
C SER A 260 5.28 9.24 -22.72
N LEU A 261 6.60 9.34 -22.63
CA LEU A 261 7.57 8.47 -23.28
C LEU A 261 7.84 7.18 -22.52
N SER A 262 7.29 7.01 -21.30
CA SER A 262 7.46 5.80 -20.50
C SER A 262 7.04 4.55 -21.25
N MET A 263 7.98 3.62 -21.44
CA MET A 263 7.71 2.36 -22.11
C MET A 263 6.95 1.40 -21.21
N LEU A 264 6.09 0.58 -21.81
CA LEU A 264 5.37 -0.46 -21.05
C LEU A 264 6.35 -1.41 -20.32
N SER A 265 7.53 -1.65 -20.88
CA SER A 265 8.58 -2.48 -20.27
C SER A 265 9.05 -1.93 -18.92
N GLU A 266 9.10 -0.62 -18.71
CA GLU A 266 9.51 0.01 -17.45
C GLU A 266 8.51 -0.28 -16.31
N ILE A 267 7.25 -0.51 -16.66
CA ILE A 267 6.19 -0.87 -15.73
C ILE A 267 6.11 -2.38 -15.54
N LEU A 268 6.27 -3.15 -16.63
CA LEU A 268 6.21 -4.61 -16.55
C LEU A 268 7.42 -5.21 -15.85
N LEU A 269 8.60 -4.61 -15.97
CA LEU A 269 9.83 -5.13 -15.35
C LEU A 269 9.71 -5.22 -13.81
N PRO A 270 9.29 -4.17 -13.07
CA PRO A 270 9.02 -4.29 -11.63
C PRO A 270 8.01 -5.39 -11.33
N VAL A 271 6.88 -5.42 -12.02
CA VAL A 271 5.75 -6.31 -11.70
C VAL A 271 6.06 -7.77 -12.02
N LEU A 272 6.65 -8.05 -13.19
CA LEU A 272 6.83 -9.42 -13.68
C LEU A 272 8.18 -10.03 -13.33
N ILE A 273 9.18 -9.22 -12.97
CA ILE A 273 10.54 -9.71 -12.69
C ILE A 273 10.93 -9.37 -11.24
N VAL A 274 10.90 -8.10 -10.87
CA VAL A 274 11.40 -7.67 -9.55
C VAL A 274 10.54 -8.23 -8.42
N TYR A 275 9.21 -8.13 -8.52
CA TYR A 275 8.30 -8.62 -7.48
C TYR A 275 8.38 -10.13 -7.28
N PRO A 276 8.38 -10.97 -8.32
CA PRO A 276 8.65 -12.41 -8.17
C PRO A 276 10.00 -12.72 -7.52
N ILE A 277 11.07 -12.02 -7.88
CA ILE A 277 12.39 -12.19 -7.23
C ILE A 277 12.30 -11.86 -5.73
N MET A 278 11.67 -10.75 -5.36
CA MET A 278 11.47 -10.38 -3.96
C MET A 278 10.66 -11.42 -3.20
N LEU A 279 9.58 -11.95 -3.79
CA LEU A 279 8.80 -13.04 -3.20
C LEU A 279 9.65 -14.30 -3.00
N LEU A 280 10.53 -14.65 -3.94
CA LEU A 280 11.43 -15.79 -3.81
C LEU A 280 12.46 -15.59 -2.69
N ILE A 281 13.02 -14.38 -2.54
CA ILE A 281 13.92 -14.03 -1.43
C ILE A 281 13.21 -14.22 -0.08
N LEU A 282 11.98 -13.69 0.04
CA LEU A 282 11.16 -13.83 1.25
C LEU A 282 10.78 -15.30 1.50
N ALA A 283 10.40 -16.03 0.45
CA ALA A 283 10.07 -17.46 0.54
C ALA A 283 11.24 -18.28 1.08
N LYS A 284 12.45 -18.02 0.58
CA LYS A 284 13.68 -18.67 1.08
C LYS A 284 13.96 -18.27 2.52
N ARG A 285 13.84 -17.00 2.87
CA ARG A 285 14.13 -16.46 4.20
C ARG A 285 13.19 -16.98 5.28
N TYR A 286 11.90 -17.08 4.96
CA TYR A 286 10.85 -17.44 5.92
C TYR A 286 10.29 -18.85 5.72
N GLY A 287 10.88 -19.63 4.81
CA GLY A 287 10.53 -21.02 4.60
C GLY A 287 9.10 -21.22 4.08
N TRP A 288 8.62 -20.32 3.18
CA TRP A 288 7.28 -20.43 2.64
C TRP A 288 7.08 -21.71 1.84
N LYS A 289 5.99 -22.42 2.15
CA LYS A 289 5.61 -23.69 1.52
C LYS A 289 4.13 -23.68 1.18
N ASN A 290 3.69 -24.68 0.43
CA ASN A 290 2.28 -24.91 0.11
C ASN A 290 1.61 -23.69 -0.57
N TRP A 291 2.28 -23.08 -1.54
CA TRP A 291 1.83 -21.89 -2.26
C TRP A 291 0.40 -22.03 -2.78
N MET A 292 0.06 -23.17 -3.39
CA MET A 292 -1.29 -23.42 -3.92
C MET A 292 -2.36 -23.34 -2.82
N ASP A 293 -2.15 -23.99 -1.68
CA ASP A 293 -3.10 -23.91 -0.57
C ASP A 293 -3.11 -22.52 0.08
N ARG A 294 -1.93 -21.89 0.22
CA ARG A 294 -1.80 -20.57 0.82
C ARG A 294 -2.50 -19.48 0.02
N LEU A 295 -2.49 -19.55 -1.30
CA LEU A 295 -3.05 -18.51 -2.19
C LEU A 295 -4.44 -18.90 -2.74
N PHE A 296 -4.70 -20.19 -2.99
CA PHE A 296 -5.91 -20.66 -3.67
C PHE A 296 -6.78 -21.59 -2.83
N GLY A 297 -6.35 -21.93 -1.63
CA GLY A 297 -7.05 -22.87 -0.75
C GLY A 297 -8.40 -22.34 -0.26
N LYS A 298 -9.20 -23.26 0.27
CA LYS A 298 -10.49 -22.96 0.91
C LYS A 298 -10.30 -22.42 2.32
N ILE A 299 -11.24 -21.61 2.77
CA ILE A 299 -11.35 -21.16 4.16
C ILE A 299 -12.44 -21.99 4.84
N THR A 300 -12.05 -22.73 5.85
CA THR A 300 -12.97 -23.47 6.74
C THR A 300 -13.16 -22.68 8.03
N GLU A 301 -14.35 -22.72 8.59
CA GLU A 301 -14.59 -22.14 9.91
C GLU A 301 -13.82 -22.97 10.96
N PRO A 302 -13.02 -22.33 11.83
CA PRO A 302 -12.34 -23.02 12.92
C PRO A 302 -13.35 -23.54 13.96
N GLN A 303 -12.95 -24.49 14.80
CA GLN A 303 -13.78 -24.91 15.94
C GLN A 303 -13.96 -23.71 16.88
N LYS A 304 -15.15 -23.60 17.50
CA LYS A 304 -15.47 -22.44 18.39
C LYS A 304 -14.53 -22.32 19.59
N GLU A 305 -13.89 -23.42 19.96
CA GLU A 305 -12.88 -23.46 21.03
C GLU A 305 -11.55 -22.82 20.64
N ASP A 306 -11.27 -22.71 19.31
CA ASP A 306 -10.04 -22.13 18.79
C ASP A 306 -10.04 -20.58 18.81
N TYR A 307 -11.20 -19.96 19.03
CA TYR A 307 -11.30 -18.49 19.08
C TYR A 307 -12.33 -18.06 20.14
N LYS A 308 -11.94 -17.04 20.91
CA LYS A 308 -12.85 -16.34 21.82
C LYS A 308 -13.21 -15.00 21.18
N ILE A 309 -14.51 -14.69 21.11
CA ILE A 309 -14.98 -13.33 20.86
C ILE A 309 -14.70 -12.57 22.16
N ILE A 310 -14.13 -11.38 22.06
CA ILE A 310 -13.94 -10.52 23.23
C ILE A 310 -15.35 -10.08 23.66
N GLU A 311 -15.80 -10.59 24.79
CA GLU A 311 -17.04 -10.18 25.44
C GLU A 311 -16.88 -8.81 26.08
#